data_850d5a29afa6d48c841d00d78b6046f7
#
_entry.id   850d5a29afa6d48c841d00d78b6046f7
#
_cell.length_a   1.000
_cell.length_b   1.000
_cell.length_c   1.000
_cell.angle_alpha   90.00
_cell.angle_beta   90.00
_cell.angle_gamma   90.00
#
_symmetry.space_group_name_H-M   'P 1'
#
loop_
_entity.id
_entity.type
_entity.pdbx_description
1 polymer ?
#
loop_
_entity_poly.entity_id
_entity_poly.type
_entity_poly.pdbx_seq_one_letter_code
_entity_poly.pdbx_strand_id
1 'polypeptide(L)'
;AFVGGLVAGMPLENIVDTAGNVTQSGIIPVFNEGLKGGARISLSYAMLGAFAMAITYSGLPQQLAGGIIRKLNNSQDAAKGESSVKWTLLLIILAMGIMSQNVVPIHIAFIPMIIPPLLLVFNRLNVDRRLVACVITFGLVTTYMFLPYGFGAIFLNDILLGNIKSAGMDVKGISVMHAMAIPALGMVAGLLAAFVHYRKSRIYQTNTVDTEDNREASEQPQPSAYRSLVAAVAIGVCFAIQLMYEDSLVLGAMLGFAVFMMLGVMNRDAASDVFGEGIKMMAMVGFIMIAAQGFAAVMTATGEIKPLV
;
A
#
# COMPACT_ATOMS: atom_id res chain seq x y z
N ALA A 1 24.15 -6.34 -4.28
CA ALA A 1 24.73 -6.06 -2.96
C ALA A 1 26.13 -6.65 -2.81
N PHE A 2 26.30 -7.99 -2.89
CA PHE A 2 27.59 -8.65 -2.65
C PHE A 2 28.69 -8.18 -3.58
N VAL A 3 28.45 -8.18 -4.89
CA VAL A 3 29.43 -7.70 -5.88
C VAL A 3 29.78 -6.22 -5.64
N GLY A 4 28.78 -5.36 -5.37
CA GLY A 4 29.03 -3.95 -5.06
C GLY A 4 29.88 -3.74 -3.80
N GLY A 5 29.57 -4.51 -2.73
CA GLY A 5 30.38 -4.48 -1.50
C GLY A 5 31.84 -4.93 -1.72
N LEU A 6 32.04 -6.00 -2.50
CA LEU A 6 33.40 -6.48 -2.84
C LEU A 6 34.17 -5.46 -3.68
N VAL A 7 33.53 -4.83 -4.67
CA VAL A 7 34.15 -3.77 -5.50
C VAL A 7 34.51 -2.56 -4.65
N ALA A 8 33.71 -2.23 -3.64
CA ALA A 8 34.00 -1.17 -2.67
C ALA A 8 35.04 -1.59 -1.59
N GLY A 9 35.65 -2.76 -1.69
CA GLY A 9 36.69 -3.24 -0.77
C GLY A 9 36.18 -3.72 0.58
N MET A 10 34.87 -4.00 0.73
CA MET A 10 34.33 -4.57 1.97
C MET A 10 34.73 -6.06 2.10
N PRO A 11 35.12 -6.51 3.31
CA PRO A 11 35.34 -7.94 3.57
C PRO A 11 34.00 -8.70 3.58
N LEU A 12 34.03 -10.02 3.38
CA LEU A 12 32.83 -10.85 3.48
C LEU A 12 32.31 -10.94 4.92
N GLU A 13 33.23 -11.07 5.89
CA GLU A 13 32.92 -11.15 7.32
C GLU A 13 33.50 -9.95 8.06
N ASN A 14 33.04 -9.72 9.29
CA ASN A 14 33.60 -8.64 10.13
C ASN A 14 35.07 -8.88 10.43
N ILE A 15 35.88 -7.85 10.27
CA ILE A 15 37.25 -7.85 10.79
C ILE A 15 37.20 -7.30 12.22
N VAL A 16 37.73 -8.08 13.16
CA VAL A 16 37.75 -7.74 14.58
C VAL A 16 39.17 -7.51 15.05
N ASP A 17 39.37 -6.61 16.02
CA ASP A 17 40.65 -6.39 16.69
C ASP A 17 40.94 -7.49 17.74
N THR A 18 42.10 -7.44 18.38
CA THR A 18 42.50 -8.36 19.43
C THR A 18 41.62 -8.28 20.68
N ALA A 19 40.84 -7.21 20.83
CA ALA A 19 39.88 -7.01 21.93
C ALA A 19 38.45 -7.47 21.56
N GLY A 20 38.23 -7.95 20.32
CA GLY A 20 36.94 -8.42 19.85
C GLY A 20 36.02 -7.32 19.29
N ASN A 21 36.51 -6.08 19.13
CA ASN A 21 35.72 -5.01 18.54
C ASN A 21 35.76 -5.08 17.02
N VAL A 22 34.61 -4.83 16.36
CA VAL A 22 34.53 -4.78 14.90
C VAL A 22 35.24 -3.53 14.39
N THR A 23 36.35 -3.72 13.68
CA THR A 23 37.11 -2.65 13.04
C THR A 23 36.62 -2.36 11.62
N GLN A 24 36.12 -3.38 10.92
CA GLN A 24 35.51 -3.24 9.62
C GLN A 24 34.31 -4.18 9.49
N SER A 25 33.16 -3.63 9.09
CA SER A 25 31.94 -4.40 8.90
C SER A 25 31.98 -5.24 7.62
N GLY A 26 31.61 -6.52 7.73
CA GLY A 26 31.54 -7.42 6.59
C GLY A 26 30.21 -7.33 5.83
N ILE A 27 30.26 -7.73 4.57
CA ILE A 27 29.07 -7.73 3.68
C ILE A 27 27.97 -8.64 4.23
N ILE A 28 28.31 -9.85 4.69
CA ILE A 28 27.33 -10.83 5.19
C ILE A 28 26.62 -10.33 6.45
N PRO A 29 27.30 -9.88 7.50
CA PRO A 29 26.66 -9.32 8.68
C PRO A 29 25.77 -8.10 8.38
N VAL A 30 26.26 -7.18 7.55
CA VAL A 30 25.51 -5.98 7.15
C VAL A 30 24.25 -6.35 6.35
N PHE A 31 24.36 -7.27 5.41
CA PHE A 31 23.21 -7.77 4.65
C PHE A 31 22.17 -8.42 5.56
N ASN A 32 22.60 -9.29 6.46
CA ASN A 32 21.72 -9.97 7.41
C ASN A 32 21.01 -8.97 8.36
N GLU A 33 21.69 -7.92 8.78
CA GLU A 33 21.05 -6.87 9.59
C GLU A 33 19.99 -6.11 8.78
N GLY A 34 20.28 -5.81 7.50
CA GLY A 34 19.29 -5.24 6.58
C GLY A 34 18.06 -6.12 6.40
N LEU A 35 18.24 -7.44 6.31
CA LEU A 35 17.10 -8.38 6.21
C LEU A 35 16.15 -8.29 7.40
N LYS A 36 16.63 -8.04 8.63
CA LYS A 36 15.78 -7.89 9.82
C LYS A 36 14.79 -6.74 9.67
N GLY A 37 15.25 -5.59 9.18
CA GLY A 37 14.37 -4.45 8.87
C GLY A 37 13.31 -4.81 7.81
N GLY A 38 13.74 -5.48 6.75
CA GLY A 38 12.86 -5.96 5.68
C GLY A 38 11.82 -6.98 6.17
N ALA A 39 12.20 -7.89 7.06
CA ALA A 39 11.32 -8.90 7.63
C ALA A 39 10.18 -8.27 8.45
N ARG A 40 10.44 -7.21 9.23
CA ARG A 40 9.40 -6.46 9.96
C ARG A 40 8.37 -5.86 9.00
N ILE A 41 8.84 -5.22 7.93
CA ILE A 41 7.97 -4.64 6.91
C ILE A 41 7.17 -5.74 6.21
N SER A 42 7.81 -6.83 5.82
CA SER A 42 7.17 -7.97 5.15
C SER A 42 6.07 -8.60 6.02
N LEU A 43 6.29 -8.73 7.33
CA LEU A 43 5.26 -9.20 8.26
C LEU A 43 4.06 -8.25 8.28
N SER A 44 4.29 -6.93 8.25
CA SER A 44 3.22 -5.94 8.17
C SER A 44 2.37 -6.12 6.91
N TYR A 45 3.01 -6.34 5.76
CA TYR A 45 2.31 -6.61 4.50
C TYR A 45 1.49 -7.92 4.56
N ALA A 46 2.08 -8.99 5.11
CA ALA A 46 1.40 -10.27 5.25
C ALA A 46 0.14 -10.17 6.13
N MET A 47 0.25 -9.49 7.28
CA MET A 47 -0.89 -9.29 8.18
C MET A 47 -1.97 -8.40 7.58
N LEU A 48 -1.59 -7.34 6.87
CA LEU A 48 -2.54 -6.50 6.15
C LEU A 48 -3.23 -7.25 5.00
N GLY A 49 -2.49 -8.09 4.29
CA GLY A 49 -3.05 -8.96 3.25
C GLY A 49 -4.11 -9.90 3.82
N ALA A 50 -3.81 -10.58 4.93
CA ALA A 50 -4.76 -11.43 5.62
C ALA A 50 -6.01 -10.64 6.08
N PHE A 51 -5.82 -9.46 6.65
CA PHE A 51 -6.92 -8.60 7.08
C PHE A 51 -7.77 -8.10 5.89
N ALA A 52 -7.15 -7.72 4.78
CA ALA A 52 -7.85 -7.32 3.57
C ALA A 52 -8.70 -8.47 2.98
N MET A 53 -8.17 -9.70 2.99
CA MET A 53 -8.92 -10.88 2.58
C MET A 53 -10.09 -11.18 3.53
N ALA A 54 -9.94 -10.97 4.84
CA ALA A 54 -11.03 -11.11 5.81
C ALA A 54 -12.16 -10.10 5.54
N ILE A 55 -11.83 -8.85 5.19
CA ILE A 55 -12.80 -7.84 4.78
C ILE A 55 -13.51 -8.28 3.50
N THR A 56 -12.78 -8.80 2.53
CA THR A 56 -13.35 -9.32 1.27
C THR A 56 -14.30 -10.48 1.55
N TYR A 57 -13.92 -11.43 2.40
CA TYR A 57 -14.74 -12.57 2.83
C TYR A 57 -16.03 -12.15 3.54
N SER A 58 -16.06 -11.00 4.22
CA SER A 58 -17.25 -10.47 4.88
C SER A 58 -18.38 -10.08 3.91
N GLY A 59 -18.07 -9.86 2.63
CA GLY A 59 -19.00 -9.36 1.62
C GLY A 59 -19.26 -7.85 1.69
N LEU A 60 -18.53 -7.10 2.54
CA LEU A 60 -18.64 -5.64 2.62
C LEU A 60 -18.36 -4.96 1.27
N PRO A 61 -17.31 -5.34 0.52
CA PRO A 61 -17.03 -4.76 -0.78
C PRO A 61 -18.15 -4.96 -1.79
N GLN A 62 -18.76 -6.16 -1.80
CA GLN A 62 -19.89 -6.49 -2.70
C GLN A 62 -21.13 -5.68 -2.36
N GLN A 63 -21.41 -5.43 -1.07
CA GLN A 63 -22.51 -4.57 -0.65
C GLN A 63 -22.29 -3.12 -1.08
N LEU A 64 -21.07 -2.59 -0.94
CA LEU A 64 -20.72 -1.25 -1.40
C LEU A 64 -20.91 -1.11 -2.92
N ALA A 65 -20.39 -2.07 -3.68
CA ALA A 65 -20.56 -2.13 -5.13
C ALA A 65 -22.02 -2.23 -5.54
N GLY A 66 -22.80 -3.11 -4.88
CA GLY A 66 -24.24 -3.26 -5.11
C GLY A 66 -25.03 -1.98 -4.78
N GLY A 67 -24.66 -1.26 -3.74
CA GLY A 67 -25.24 0.04 -3.38
C GLY A 67 -25.02 1.09 -4.46
N ILE A 68 -23.80 1.19 -4.99
CA ILE A 68 -23.45 2.09 -6.09
C ILE A 68 -24.22 1.74 -7.35
N ILE A 69 -24.27 0.45 -7.73
CA ILE A 69 -25.00 -0.04 -8.90
C ILE A 69 -26.50 0.25 -8.80
N ARG A 70 -27.10 0.07 -7.60
CA ARG A 70 -28.52 0.36 -7.37
C ARG A 70 -28.82 1.85 -7.53
N LYS A 71 -27.94 2.71 -7.05
CA LYS A 71 -28.06 4.17 -7.22
C LYS A 71 -27.96 4.58 -8.68
N LEU A 72 -27.11 3.92 -9.47
CA LEU A 72 -26.98 4.10 -10.91
C LEU A 72 -28.28 3.72 -11.66
N ASN A 73 -28.84 2.55 -11.34
CA ASN A 73 -30.06 2.06 -12.01
C ASN A 73 -31.29 2.92 -11.74
N ASN A 74 -31.33 3.61 -10.59
CA ASN A 74 -32.45 4.49 -10.20
C ASN A 74 -32.34 5.91 -10.77
N SER A 75 -31.27 6.25 -11.48
CA SER A 75 -31.10 7.57 -12.13
C SER A 75 -31.93 7.62 -13.42
N GLN A 76 -32.88 8.56 -13.50
CA GLN A 76 -33.82 8.70 -14.65
C GLN A 76 -33.13 9.10 -15.96
N ASP A 77 -31.90 9.67 -15.93
CA ASP A 77 -31.04 10.00 -17.07
C ASP A 77 -29.82 9.09 -17.09
N ALA A 78 -29.95 7.87 -17.64
CA ALA A 78 -28.91 6.85 -17.62
C ALA A 78 -27.53 7.36 -18.12
N ALA A 79 -27.47 8.07 -19.26
CA ALA A 79 -26.20 8.51 -19.84
C ALA A 79 -25.53 9.63 -19.06
N LYS A 80 -26.28 10.59 -18.50
CA LYS A 80 -25.74 11.64 -17.61
C LYS A 80 -25.39 11.07 -16.24
N GLY A 81 -26.18 10.11 -15.76
CA GLY A 81 -25.95 9.40 -14.52
C GLY A 81 -24.65 8.60 -14.55
N GLU A 82 -24.39 7.84 -15.60
CA GLU A 82 -23.15 7.05 -15.75
C GLU A 82 -21.90 7.91 -15.75
N SER A 83 -21.91 9.02 -16.52
CA SER A 83 -20.76 9.94 -16.55
C SER A 83 -20.52 10.60 -15.18
N SER A 84 -21.57 11.07 -14.51
CA SER A 84 -21.47 11.68 -13.19
C SER A 84 -20.93 10.70 -12.16
N VAL A 85 -21.45 9.47 -12.13
CA VAL A 85 -20.99 8.43 -11.19
C VAL A 85 -19.55 8.02 -11.47
N LYS A 86 -19.14 7.88 -12.72
CA LYS A 86 -17.74 7.63 -13.10
C LYS A 86 -16.79 8.67 -12.50
N TRP A 87 -17.07 9.94 -12.68
CA TRP A 87 -16.22 11.01 -12.20
C TRP A 87 -16.27 11.14 -10.67
N THR A 88 -17.44 10.98 -10.07
CA THR A 88 -17.58 10.95 -8.61
C THR A 88 -16.79 9.80 -7.99
N LEU A 89 -16.85 8.61 -8.58
CA LEU A 89 -16.11 7.45 -8.10
C LEU A 89 -14.60 7.67 -8.17
N LEU A 90 -14.09 8.20 -9.30
CA LEU A 90 -12.66 8.53 -9.46
C LEU A 90 -12.22 9.59 -8.44
N LEU A 91 -13.06 10.60 -8.18
CA LEU A 91 -12.77 11.65 -7.20
C LEU A 91 -12.77 11.08 -5.76
N ILE A 92 -13.69 10.18 -5.44
CA ILE A 92 -13.70 9.49 -4.13
C ILE A 92 -12.43 8.66 -3.97
N ILE A 93 -12.03 7.89 -4.97
CA ILE A 93 -10.80 7.10 -4.93
C ILE A 93 -9.57 7.99 -4.77
N LEU A 94 -9.53 9.11 -5.48
CA LEU A 94 -8.46 10.11 -5.33
C LEU A 94 -8.41 10.66 -3.91
N ALA A 95 -9.55 11.11 -3.39
CA ALA A 95 -9.64 11.66 -2.03
C ALA A 95 -9.24 10.61 -0.97
N MET A 96 -9.71 9.37 -1.12
CA MET A 96 -9.32 8.27 -0.23
C MET A 96 -7.83 7.97 -0.33
N GLY A 97 -7.24 7.98 -1.53
CA GLY A 97 -5.81 7.82 -1.74
C GLY A 97 -4.99 8.89 -1.01
N ILE A 98 -5.40 10.15 -1.14
CA ILE A 98 -4.80 11.29 -0.45
C ILE A 98 -4.90 11.13 1.08
N MET A 99 -6.08 10.79 1.57
CA MET A 99 -6.33 10.63 3.01
C MET A 99 -5.55 9.45 3.59
N SER A 100 -5.43 8.35 2.85
CA SER A 100 -4.77 7.13 3.31
C SER A 100 -3.27 7.30 3.55
N GLN A 101 -2.65 8.32 2.99
CA GLN A 101 -1.23 8.62 3.21
C GLN A 101 -1.01 9.70 4.27
N ASN A 102 -1.87 10.72 4.30
CA ASN A 102 -1.59 11.89 5.10
C ASN A 102 -2.32 11.92 6.45
N VAL A 103 -3.47 11.24 6.53
CA VAL A 103 -4.32 11.25 7.73
C VAL A 103 -4.28 9.92 8.46
N VAL A 104 -4.31 8.82 7.70
CA VAL A 104 -4.34 7.48 8.26
C VAL A 104 -3.40 6.58 7.47
N PRO A 105 -2.33 6.05 8.05
CA PRO A 105 -1.30 5.31 7.34
C PRO A 105 -1.77 3.90 6.94
N ILE A 106 -2.79 3.80 6.07
CA ILE A 106 -3.31 2.52 5.56
C ILE A 106 -2.96 2.31 4.10
N HIS A 107 -2.05 3.06 3.58
CA HIS A 107 -1.70 3.07 2.15
C HIS A 107 -1.40 1.68 1.58
N ILE A 108 -0.85 0.78 2.37
CA ILE A 108 -0.49 -0.59 1.95
C ILE A 108 -1.72 -1.44 1.68
N ALA A 109 -2.75 -1.34 2.53
CA ALA A 109 -3.98 -2.10 2.40
C ALA A 109 -4.98 -1.46 1.42
N PHE A 110 -4.80 -0.19 1.06
CA PHE A 110 -5.75 0.57 0.27
C PHE A 110 -6.05 -0.08 -1.08
N ILE A 111 -5.01 -0.44 -1.83
CA ILE A 111 -5.18 -1.03 -3.17
C ILE A 111 -5.86 -2.40 -3.09
N PRO A 112 -5.35 -3.40 -2.35
CA PRO A 112 -5.95 -4.72 -2.31
C PRO A 112 -7.34 -4.74 -1.66
N MET A 113 -7.65 -3.78 -0.80
CA MET A 113 -8.94 -3.71 -0.11
C MET A 113 -10.03 -3.04 -0.94
N ILE A 114 -9.71 -2.00 -1.70
CA ILE A 114 -10.71 -1.17 -2.37
C ILE A 114 -10.87 -1.53 -3.85
N ILE A 115 -9.77 -1.85 -4.54
CA ILE A 115 -9.81 -2.01 -6.00
C ILE A 115 -10.53 -3.26 -6.46
N PRO A 116 -10.28 -4.48 -5.93
CA PRO A 116 -10.95 -5.69 -6.39
C PRO A 116 -12.47 -5.60 -6.37
N PRO A 117 -13.12 -5.13 -5.27
CA PRO A 117 -14.58 -4.99 -5.25
C PRO A 117 -15.11 -3.95 -6.22
N LEU A 118 -14.34 -2.91 -6.52
CA LEU A 118 -14.75 -1.88 -7.46
C LEU A 118 -14.54 -2.27 -8.93
N LEU A 119 -13.80 -3.35 -9.23
CA LEU A 119 -13.60 -3.80 -10.61
C LEU A 119 -14.91 -4.09 -11.35
N LEU A 120 -15.90 -4.66 -10.67
CA LEU A 120 -17.23 -4.88 -11.25
C LEU A 120 -17.91 -3.56 -11.65
N VAL A 121 -17.77 -2.53 -10.80
CA VAL A 121 -18.33 -1.20 -11.07
C VAL A 121 -17.57 -0.53 -12.22
N PHE A 122 -16.24 -0.63 -12.25
CA PHE A 122 -15.42 -0.09 -13.33
C PHE A 122 -15.75 -0.74 -14.68
N ASN A 123 -15.92 -2.06 -14.70
CA ASN A 123 -16.32 -2.79 -15.91
C ASN A 123 -17.68 -2.34 -16.40
N ARG A 124 -18.66 -2.18 -15.52
CA ARG A 124 -20.01 -1.73 -15.87
C ARG A 124 -20.04 -0.28 -16.41
N LEU A 125 -19.21 0.60 -15.81
CA LEU A 125 -19.06 1.99 -16.25
C LEU A 125 -18.09 2.13 -17.42
N ASN A 126 -17.54 1.04 -17.97
CA ASN A 126 -16.53 1.03 -19.02
C ASN A 126 -15.36 1.98 -18.73
N VAL A 127 -14.93 2.06 -17.46
CA VAL A 127 -13.82 2.91 -17.04
C VAL A 127 -12.49 2.29 -17.48
N ASP A 128 -11.63 3.08 -18.10
CA ASP A 128 -10.27 2.61 -18.41
C ASP A 128 -9.49 2.37 -17.08
N ARG A 129 -9.10 1.11 -16.85
CA ARG A 129 -8.36 0.70 -15.63
C ARG A 129 -7.03 1.45 -15.48
N ARG A 130 -6.43 1.91 -16.58
CA ARG A 130 -5.21 2.73 -16.58
C ARG A 130 -5.47 4.10 -15.94
N LEU A 131 -6.63 4.71 -16.21
CA LEU A 131 -7.02 5.96 -15.56
C LEU A 131 -7.16 5.77 -14.04
N VAL A 132 -7.79 4.67 -13.61
CA VAL A 132 -7.92 4.34 -12.19
C VAL A 132 -6.53 4.19 -11.55
N ALA A 133 -5.61 3.46 -12.20
CA ALA A 133 -4.24 3.30 -11.71
C ALA A 133 -3.51 4.65 -11.58
N CYS A 134 -3.62 5.54 -12.58
CA CYS A 134 -3.02 6.88 -12.51
C CYS A 134 -3.59 7.73 -11.36
N VAL A 135 -4.90 7.68 -11.16
CA VAL A 135 -5.58 8.41 -10.07
C VAL A 135 -5.13 7.91 -8.70
N ILE A 136 -5.04 6.58 -8.53
CA ILE A 136 -4.57 5.97 -7.29
C ILE A 136 -3.12 6.33 -7.03
N THR A 137 -2.25 6.17 -8.04
CA THR A 137 -0.82 6.49 -7.92
C THR A 137 -0.63 7.95 -7.55
N PHE A 138 -1.36 8.87 -8.18
CA PHE A 138 -1.30 10.28 -7.83
C PHE A 138 -1.71 10.53 -6.36
N GLY A 139 -2.85 9.97 -5.95
CA GLY A 139 -3.35 10.15 -4.57
C GLY A 139 -2.40 9.57 -3.52
N LEU A 140 -1.85 8.38 -3.79
CA LEU A 140 -0.97 7.70 -2.85
C LEU A 140 0.45 8.26 -2.80
N VAL A 141 0.96 8.86 -3.86
CA VAL A 141 2.37 9.26 -3.95
C VAL A 141 2.55 10.77 -3.85
N THR A 142 1.82 11.54 -4.68
CA THR A 142 2.12 12.96 -4.85
C THR A 142 1.90 13.76 -3.58
N THR A 143 0.89 13.43 -2.80
CA THR A 143 0.49 14.24 -1.65
C THR A 143 1.51 14.17 -0.50
N TYR A 144 2.02 12.99 -0.14
CA TYR A 144 3.02 12.89 0.92
C TYR A 144 4.42 13.36 0.46
N MET A 145 4.70 13.32 -0.84
CA MET A 145 5.96 13.84 -1.39
C MET A 145 5.99 15.38 -1.47
N PHE A 146 4.87 16.04 -1.28
CA PHE A 146 4.79 17.50 -1.40
C PHE A 146 4.26 18.20 -0.14
N LEU A 147 3.23 17.63 0.51
CA LEU A 147 2.58 18.23 1.67
C LEU A 147 3.22 17.73 2.98
N PRO A 148 3.83 18.61 3.80
CA PRO A 148 4.45 18.21 5.07
C PRO A 148 3.41 18.04 6.19
N TYR A 149 2.41 17.18 5.96
CA TYR A 149 1.38 16.81 6.93
C TYR A 149 1.29 15.30 7.09
N GLY A 150 1.02 14.80 8.28
CA GLY A 150 0.93 13.38 8.59
C GLY A 150 2.19 12.63 8.19
N PHE A 151 2.05 11.55 7.44
CA PHE A 151 3.21 10.81 6.91
C PHE A 151 4.11 11.67 6.01
N GLY A 152 3.54 12.65 5.29
CA GLY A 152 4.32 13.59 4.48
C GLY A 152 5.31 14.41 5.31
N ALA A 153 4.98 14.79 6.54
CA ALA A 153 5.91 15.48 7.43
C ALA A 153 7.09 14.58 7.79
N ILE A 154 6.83 13.32 8.16
CA ILE A 154 7.85 12.32 8.47
C ILE A 154 8.73 12.08 7.24
N PHE A 155 8.11 11.84 6.08
CA PHE A 155 8.84 11.57 4.84
C PHE A 155 9.76 12.75 4.43
N LEU A 156 9.22 13.95 4.41
CA LEU A 156 9.96 15.12 3.89
C LEU A 156 11.01 15.62 4.88
N ASN A 157 10.70 15.70 6.17
CA ASN A 157 11.60 16.29 7.15
C ASN A 157 12.54 15.26 7.78
N ASP A 158 12.02 14.10 8.19
CA ASP A 158 12.82 13.13 8.94
C ASP A 158 13.57 12.18 8.00
N ILE A 159 12.90 11.65 6.97
CA ILE A 159 13.52 10.70 6.05
C ILE A 159 14.34 11.45 4.99
N LEU A 160 13.73 12.31 4.19
CA LEU A 160 14.41 12.96 3.06
C LEU A 160 15.49 13.93 3.53
N LEU A 161 15.13 14.98 4.29
CA LEU A 161 16.13 15.93 4.80
C LEU A 161 17.10 15.30 5.79
N GLY A 162 16.62 14.34 6.61
CA GLY A 162 17.47 13.61 7.54
C GLY A 162 18.57 12.82 6.82
N ASN A 163 18.24 12.12 5.75
CA ASN A 163 19.23 11.40 4.94
C ASN A 163 20.19 12.34 4.20
N ILE A 164 19.68 13.45 3.63
CA ILE A 164 20.51 14.46 2.97
C ILE A 164 21.50 15.10 3.96
N LYS A 165 21.03 15.43 5.17
CA LYS A 165 21.88 15.94 6.25
C LYS A 165 22.93 14.91 6.68
N SER A 166 22.55 13.63 6.80
CA SER A 166 23.48 12.55 7.16
C SER A 166 24.53 12.31 6.07
N ALA A 167 24.21 12.62 4.82
CA ALA A 167 25.14 12.59 3.69
C ALA A 167 26.13 13.80 3.66
N GLY A 168 25.95 14.77 4.58
CA GLY A 168 26.89 15.89 4.75
C GLY A 168 26.45 17.23 4.17
N MET A 169 25.25 17.32 3.58
CA MET A 169 24.71 18.59 3.06
C MET A 169 24.08 19.41 4.19
N ASP A 170 24.29 20.72 4.20
CA ASP A 170 23.57 21.63 5.11
C ASP A 170 22.14 21.83 4.61
N VAL A 171 21.18 21.38 5.39
CA VAL A 171 19.74 21.46 5.09
C VAL A 171 19.04 22.65 5.76
N LYS A 172 19.79 23.52 6.46
CA LYS A 172 19.23 24.68 7.14
C LYS A 172 18.63 25.65 6.13
N GLY A 173 17.36 26.02 6.35
CA GLY A 173 16.64 26.96 5.50
C GLY A 173 16.09 26.38 4.19
N ILE A 174 16.25 25.07 3.93
CA ILE A 174 15.63 24.43 2.77
C ILE A 174 14.13 24.27 3.02
N SER A 175 13.33 24.90 2.16
CA SER A 175 11.89 24.64 2.12
C SER A 175 11.61 23.41 1.28
N VAL A 176 11.23 22.31 1.92
CA VAL A 176 10.91 21.04 1.22
C VAL A 176 9.79 21.23 0.21
N MET A 177 8.78 22.04 0.50
CA MET A 177 7.70 22.32 -0.44
C MET A 177 8.19 23.02 -1.71
N HIS A 178 9.11 23.99 -1.59
CA HIS A 178 9.69 24.62 -2.77
C HIS A 178 10.54 23.67 -3.60
N ALA A 179 11.37 22.85 -2.94
CA ALA A 179 12.21 21.86 -3.62
C ALA A 179 11.36 20.81 -4.35
N MET A 180 10.26 20.34 -3.73
CA MET A 180 9.38 19.31 -4.27
C MET A 180 8.27 19.85 -5.18
N ALA A 181 8.17 21.18 -5.36
CA ALA A 181 7.11 21.80 -6.18
C ALA A 181 7.20 21.35 -7.65
N ILE A 182 8.40 21.30 -8.23
CA ILE A 182 8.58 20.91 -9.63
C ILE A 182 8.18 19.45 -9.87
N PRO A 183 8.66 18.45 -9.08
CA PRO A 183 8.17 17.08 -9.16
C PRO A 183 6.65 16.97 -8.98
N ALA A 184 6.07 17.68 -8.00
CA ALA A 184 4.64 17.68 -7.75
C ALA A 184 3.83 18.23 -8.94
N LEU A 185 4.28 19.34 -9.53
CA LEU A 185 3.67 19.87 -10.76
C LEU A 185 3.77 18.89 -11.94
N GLY A 186 4.89 18.18 -12.08
CA GLY A 186 5.03 17.11 -13.06
C GLY A 186 4.01 15.99 -12.85
N MET A 187 3.75 15.59 -11.61
CA MET A 187 2.73 14.59 -11.27
C MET A 187 1.31 15.10 -11.58
N VAL A 188 1.01 16.36 -11.28
CA VAL A 188 -0.28 16.99 -11.64
C VAL A 188 -0.45 17.00 -13.16
N ALA A 189 0.57 17.42 -13.91
CA ALA A 189 0.54 17.40 -15.38
C ALA A 189 0.34 15.99 -15.92
N GLY A 190 1.00 14.99 -15.31
CA GLY A 190 0.82 13.57 -15.66
C GLY A 190 -0.61 13.07 -15.40
N LEU A 191 -1.21 13.47 -14.28
CA LEU A 191 -2.61 13.13 -13.98
C LEU A 191 -3.56 13.78 -14.98
N LEU A 192 -3.37 15.06 -15.33
CA LEU A 192 -4.18 15.76 -16.33
C LEU A 192 -4.04 15.10 -17.72
N ALA A 193 -2.83 14.73 -18.11
CA ALA A 193 -2.58 13.99 -19.33
C ALA A 193 -3.28 12.63 -19.33
N ALA A 194 -3.27 11.91 -18.21
CA ALA A 194 -4.00 10.65 -18.04
C ALA A 194 -5.52 10.85 -18.19
N PHE A 195 -6.08 11.90 -17.60
CA PHE A 195 -7.49 12.24 -17.78
C PHE A 195 -7.84 12.50 -19.24
N VAL A 196 -7.03 13.25 -19.97
CA VAL A 196 -7.26 13.54 -21.38
C VAL A 196 -7.13 12.27 -22.23
N HIS A 197 -6.09 11.46 -21.98
CA HIS A 197 -5.76 10.29 -22.80
C HIS A 197 -6.67 9.09 -22.53
N TYR A 198 -7.01 8.82 -21.27
CA TYR A 198 -7.79 7.65 -20.85
C TYR A 198 -9.26 7.95 -20.52
N ARG A 199 -9.79 9.14 -20.87
CA ARG A 199 -11.20 9.49 -20.62
C ARG A 199 -12.21 8.66 -21.43
N LYS A 200 -11.77 8.08 -22.56
CA LYS A 200 -12.63 7.27 -23.43
C LYS A 200 -13.03 5.97 -22.74
N SER A 201 -14.28 5.57 -22.92
CA SER A 201 -14.78 4.29 -22.43
C SER A 201 -14.02 3.14 -23.07
N ARG A 202 -13.66 2.13 -22.27
CA ARG A 202 -12.98 0.93 -22.70
C ARG A 202 -13.69 -0.30 -22.17
N ILE A 203 -14.10 -1.16 -23.11
CA ILE A 203 -14.72 -2.44 -22.76
C ILE A 203 -13.59 -3.44 -22.47
N TYR A 204 -13.63 -4.06 -21.31
CA TYR A 204 -12.78 -5.17 -20.96
C TYR A 204 -13.58 -6.45 -21.11
N GLN A 205 -13.08 -7.36 -21.95
CA GLN A 205 -13.64 -8.71 -22.01
C GLN A 205 -13.37 -9.39 -20.65
N THR A 206 -14.40 -9.95 -20.08
CA THR A 206 -14.28 -10.82 -18.92
C THR A 206 -13.63 -12.10 -19.42
N ASN A 207 -12.30 -12.19 -19.31
CA ASN A 207 -11.61 -13.44 -19.62
C ASN A 207 -12.07 -14.49 -18.59
N THR A 208 -12.09 -15.75 -19.01
CA THR A 208 -12.46 -16.91 -18.20
C THR A 208 -11.64 -17.11 -16.90
N VAL A 209 -10.57 -16.34 -16.72
CA VAL A 209 -9.85 -16.20 -15.44
C VAL A 209 -10.71 -15.56 -14.35
N ASP A 210 -11.63 -14.64 -14.74
CA ASP A 210 -12.61 -14.09 -13.80
C ASP A 210 -13.69 -15.14 -13.43
N THR A 211 -13.76 -16.29 -14.13
CA THR A 211 -14.68 -17.38 -13.84
C THR A 211 -14.12 -18.36 -12.79
N GLU A 212 -12.80 -18.46 -12.64
CA GLU A 212 -12.19 -19.20 -11.53
C GLU A 212 -12.28 -18.36 -10.24
N ASP A 213 -11.98 -17.06 -10.30
CA ASP A 213 -12.26 -16.11 -9.21
C ASP A 213 -13.76 -16.02 -8.88
N ASN A 214 -14.66 -16.16 -9.87
CA ASN A 214 -16.09 -16.20 -9.64
C ASN A 214 -16.60 -17.57 -9.11
N ARG A 215 -15.87 -18.66 -9.29
CA ARG A 215 -16.15 -19.95 -8.65
C ARG A 215 -15.75 -19.91 -7.19
N GLU A 216 -14.62 -19.32 -6.86
CA GLU A 216 -14.22 -19.04 -5.48
C GLU A 216 -15.15 -17.99 -4.84
N ALA A 217 -15.62 -17.00 -5.61
CA ALA A 217 -16.64 -16.04 -5.16
C ALA A 217 -18.03 -16.67 -4.94
N SER A 218 -18.35 -17.80 -5.57
CA SER A 218 -19.61 -18.54 -5.32
C SER A 218 -19.57 -19.38 -4.04
N GLU A 219 -18.41 -19.65 -3.48
CA GLU A 219 -18.25 -20.25 -2.16
C GLU A 219 -18.19 -19.19 -1.04
N GLN A 220 -18.10 -17.91 -1.39
CA GLN A 220 -18.13 -16.86 -0.40
C GLN A 220 -19.53 -16.73 0.20
N PRO A 221 -19.64 -16.61 1.52
CA PRO A 221 -20.90 -16.46 2.20
C PRO A 221 -21.66 -15.23 1.70
N GLN A 222 -22.96 -15.36 1.50
CA GLN A 222 -23.79 -14.26 0.99
C GLN A 222 -23.62 -12.98 1.83
N PRO A 223 -23.56 -11.80 1.19
CA PRO A 223 -23.41 -10.53 1.89
C PRO A 223 -24.57 -10.32 2.89
N SER A 224 -24.24 -10.17 4.16
CA SER A 224 -25.20 -9.91 5.24
C SER A 224 -24.87 -8.59 5.92
N ALA A 225 -25.88 -7.84 6.33
CA ALA A 225 -25.72 -6.60 7.08
C ALA A 225 -24.88 -6.81 8.35
N TYR A 226 -25.04 -7.94 9.04
CA TYR A 226 -24.25 -8.32 10.21
C TYR A 226 -22.74 -8.44 9.86
N ARG A 227 -22.41 -9.16 8.80
CA ARG A 227 -21.01 -9.34 8.36
C ARG A 227 -20.37 -8.03 7.97
N SER A 228 -21.09 -7.15 7.30
CA SER A 228 -20.60 -5.82 6.94
C SER A 228 -20.40 -4.92 8.16
N LEU A 229 -21.28 -5.03 9.16
CA LEU A 229 -21.11 -4.34 10.43
C LEU A 229 -19.85 -4.83 11.15
N VAL A 230 -19.63 -6.14 11.21
CA VAL A 230 -18.41 -6.74 11.80
C VAL A 230 -17.17 -6.25 11.07
N ALA A 231 -17.20 -6.18 9.73
CA ALA A 231 -16.08 -5.64 8.96
C ALA A 231 -15.80 -4.16 9.29
N ALA A 232 -16.85 -3.35 9.42
CA ALA A 232 -16.72 -1.95 9.83
C ALA A 232 -16.11 -1.83 11.24
N VAL A 233 -16.56 -2.66 12.19
CA VAL A 233 -15.98 -2.73 13.54
C VAL A 233 -14.52 -3.16 13.49
N ALA A 234 -14.18 -4.21 12.73
CA ALA A 234 -12.82 -4.69 12.57
C ALA A 234 -11.87 -3.61 11.99
N ILE A 235 -12.34 -2.88 10.99
CA ILE A 235 -11.65 -1.72 10.44
C ILE A 235 -11.46 -0.66 11.53
N GLY A 236 -12.51 -0.32 12.27
CA GLY A 236 -12.46 0.65 13.37
C GLY A 236 -11.46 0.25 14.45
N VAL A 237 -11.40 -1.02 14.84
CA VAL A 237 -10.43 -1.57 15.81
C VAL A 237 -9.00 -1.44 15.28
N CYS A 238 -8.77 -1.84 14.02
CA CYS A 238 -7.45 -1.70 13.38
C CYS A 238 -6.97 -0.25 13.40
N PHE A 239 -7.84 0.69 13.07
CA PHE A 239 -7.56 2.12 13.10
C PHE A 239 -7.30 2.66 14.51
N ALA A 240 -8.15 2.31 15.47
CA ALA A 240 -8.01 2.79 16.84
C ALA A 240 -6.65 2.39 17.42
N ILE A 241 -6.19 1.16 17.14
CA ILE A 241 -4.89 0.69 17.60
C ILE A 241 -3.75 1.49 16.95
N GLN A 242 -3.85 1.77 15.64
CA GLN A 242 -2.83 2.57 14.94
C GLN A 242 -2.76 4.02 15.44
N LEU A 243 -3.89 4.59 15.85
CA LEU A 243 -3.92 5.94 16.42
C LEU A 243 -3.40 5.99 17.85
N MET A 244 -3.57 4.90 18.62
CA MET A 244 -3.13 4.84 20.02
C MET A 244 -1.66 4.46 20.19
N TYR A 245 -1.12 3.68 19.26
CA TYR A 245 0.24 3.16 19.34
C TYR A 245 0.97 3.36 18.02
N GLU A 246 2.06 4.10 18.05
CA GLU A 246 2.94 4.25 16.92
C GLU A 246 3.53 2.87 16.50
N ASP A 247 3.73 2.65 15.20
CA ASP A 247 4.27 1.40 14.64
C ASP A 247 3.45 0.12 14.91
N SER A 248 2.18 0.23 15.27
CA SER A 248 1.31 -0.88 15.66
C SER A 248 0.51 -1.52 14.49
N LEU A 249 0.91 -1.28 13.24
CA LEU A 249 0.20 -1.73 12.05
C LEU A 249 -0.05 -3.25 12.05
N VAL A 250 0.97 -4.03 12.42
CA VAL A 250 0.86 -5.50 12.52
C VAL A 250 -0.19 -5.88 13.56
N LEU A 251 -0.10 -5.28 14.74
CA LEU A 251 -1.02 -5.56 15.86
C LEU A 251 -2.46 -5.16 15.49
N GLY A 252 -2.64 -3.99 14.88
CA GLY A 252 -3.94 -3.51 14.42
C GLY A 252 -4.58 -4.46 13.40
N ALA A 253 -3.81 -4.92 12.42
CA ALA A 253 -4.28 -5.87 11.41
C ALA A 253 -4.61 -7.25 12.02
N MET A 254 -3.77 -7.75 12.94
CA MET A 254 -4.03 -9.02 13.64
C MET A 254 -5.31 -8.96 14.49
N LEU A 255 -5.50 -7.89 15.26
CA LEU A 255 -6.69 -7.72 16.08
C LEU A 255 -7.93 -7.48 15.22
N GLY A 256 -7.81 -6.71 14.15
CA GLY A 256 -8.88 -6.56 13.15
C GLY A 256 -9.27 -7.91 12.53
N PHE A 257 -8.31 -8.77 12.18
CA PHE A 257 -8.57 -10.12 11.70
C PHE A 257 -9.26 -10.99 12.79
N ALA A 258 -8.77 -10.93 14.02
CA ALA A 258 -9.34 -11.68 15.14
C ALA A 258 -10.82 -11.32 15.41
N VAL A 259 -11.23 -10.08 15.19
CA VAL A 259 -12.64 -9.64 15.35
C VAL A 259 -13.58 -10.48 14.48
N PHE A 260 -13.20 -10.84 13.25
CA PHE A 260 -14.03 -11.68 12.38
C PHE A 260 -14.22 -13.09 12.93
N MET A 261 -13.22 -13.65 13.60
CA MET A 261 -13.31 -14.94 14.25
C MET A 261 -14.15 -14.86 15.53
N MET A 262 -13.88 -13.86 16.36
CA MET A 262 -14.55 -13.67 17.67
C MET A 262 -16.06 -13.41 17.52
N LEU A 263 -16.44 -12.68 16.48
CA LEU A 263 -17.83 -12.38 16.17
C LEU A 263 -18.49 -13.41 15.22
N GLY A 264 -17.85 -14.56 14.99
CA GLY A 264 -18.44 -15.71 14.29
C GLY A 264 -18.68 -15.50 12.79
N VAL A 265 -18.03 -14.54 12.17
CA VAL A 265 -18.09 -14.33 10.71
C VAL A 265 -17.27 -15.38 9.97
N MET A 266 -16.19 -15.85 10.57
CA MET A 266 -15.31 -16.91 10.07
C MET A 266 -15.18 -18.02 11.12
N ASN A 267 -15.28 -19.28 10.70
CA ASN A 267 -14.85 -20.42 11.48
C ASN A 267 -13.32 -20.62 11.35
N ARG A 268 -12.77 -21.59 12.05
CA ARG A 268 -11.30 -21.83 12.05
C ARG A 268 -10.77 -22.19 10.67
N ASP A 269 -11.49 -23.01 9.92
CA ASP A 269 -11.06 -23.47 8.60
C ASP A 269 -11.05 -22.32 7.60
N ALA A 270 -12.17 -21.58 7.52
CA ALA A 270 -12.26 -20.38 6.69
C ALA A 270 -11.22 -19.32 7.07
N ALA A 271 -10.93 -19.15 8.37
CA ALA A 271 -9.92 -18.21 8.83
C ALA A 271 -8.50 -18.63 8.37
N SER A 272 -8.20 -19.93 8.39
CA SER A 272 -6.91 -20.46 7.90
C SER A 272 -6.75 -20.21 6.41
N ASP A 273 -7.78 -20.48 5.62
CA ASP A 273 -7.77 -20.29 4.17
C ASP A 273 -7.63 -18.81 3.80
N VAL A 274 -8.47 -17.96 4.37
CA VAL A 274 -8.46 -16.50 4.16
C VAL A 274 -7.12 -15.90 4.57
N PHE A 275 -6.54 -16.35 5.69
CA PHE A 275 -5.23 -15.93 6.15
C PHE A 275 -4.13 -16.33 5.15
N GLY A 276 -4.16 -17.59 4.71
CA GLY A 276 -3.21 -18.13 3.74
C GLY A 276 -3.25 -17.39 2.40
N GLU A 277 -4.43 -17.11 1.88
CA GLU A 277 -4.61 -16.35 0.64
C GLU A 277 -4.12 -14.91 0.78
N GLY A 278 -4.42 -14.25 1.90
CA GLY A 278 -3.92 -12.91 2.18
C GLY A 278 -2.39 -12.83 2.20
N ILE A 279 -1.73 -13.82 2.81
CA ILE A 279 -0.26 -13.93 2.79
C ILE A 279 0.25 -14.16 1.37
N LYS A 280 -0.34 -15.08 0.61
CA LYS A 280 0.05 -15.35 -0.79
C LYS A 280 -0.03 -14.10 -1.64
N MET A 281 -1.10 -13.31 -1.50
CA MET A 281 -1.29 -12.05 -2.23
C MET A 281 -0.14 -11.06 -1.98
N MET A 282 0.37 -11.01 -0.75
CA MET A 282 1.43 -10.07 -0.35
C MET A 282 2.85 -10.65 -0.40
N ALA A 283 3.01 -11.95 -0.65
CA ALA A 283 4.29 -12.63 -0.58
C ALA A 283 5.37 -12.01 -1.48
N MET A 284 5.05 -11.71 -2.73
CA MET A 284 5.99 -11.10 -3.68
C MET A 284 6.48 -9.74 -3.18
N VAL A 285 5.57 -8.90 -2.68
CA VAL A 285 5.91 -7.57 -2.14
C VAL A 285 6.79 -7.72 -0.91
N GLY A 286 6.45 -8.65 -0.02
CA GLY A 286 7.25 -8.96 1.17
C GLY A 286 8.68 -9.38 0.83
N PHE A 287 8.87 -10.28 -0.12
CA PHE A 287 10.19 -10.71 -0.57
C PHE A 287 11.00 -9.57 -1.20
N ILE A 288 10.36 -8.72 -2.01
CA ILE A 288 11.01 -7.53 -2.58
C ILE A 288 11.49 -6.60 -1.47
N MET A 289 10.67 -6.36 -0.45
CA MET A 289 11.02 -5.47 0.67
C MET A 289 12.19 -6.03 1.50
N ILE A 290 12.22 -7.34 1.77
CA ILE A 290 13.34 -7.99 2.47
C ILE A 290 14.63 -7.83 1.65
N ALA A 291 14.58 -8.17 0.37
CA ALA A 291 15.75 -8.10 -0.52
C ALA A 291 16.26 -6.66 -0.68
N ALA A 292 15.35 -5.69 -0.83
CA ALA A 292 15.69 -4.28 -0.98
C ALA A 292 16.38 -3.72 0.27
N GLN A 293 15.93 -4.07 1.48
CA GLN A 293 16.54 -3.62 2.72
C GLN A 293 17.94 -4.22 2.91
N GLY A 294 18.13 -5.51 2.61
CA GLY A 294 19.46 -6.12 2.61
C GLY A 294 20.42 -5.46 1.62
N PHE A 295 19.92 -5.18 0.40
CA PHE A 295 20.70 -4.45 -0.61
C PHE A 295 21.07 -3.03 -0.13
N ALA A 296 20.11 -2.28 0.37
CA ALA A 296 20.31 -0.90 0.84
C ALA A 296 21.30 -0.84 1.99
N ALA A 297 21.26 -1.78 2.94
CA ALA A 297 22.19 -1.85 4.05
C ALA A 297 23.65 -2.00 3.57
N VAL A 298 23.92 -2.93 2.64
CA VAL A 298 25.25 -3.12 2.09
C VAL A 298 25.70 -1.88 1.30
N MET A 299 24.85 -1.31 0.46
CA MET A 299 25.19 -0.12 -0.33
C MET A 299 25.49 1.09 0.58
N THR A 300 24.74 1.26 1.66
CA THR A 300 25.02 2.32 2.66
C THR A 300 26.36 2.08 3.37
N ALA A 301 26.66 0.83 3.71
CA ALA A 301 27.92 0.47 4.39
C ALA A 301 29.17 0.63 3.53
N THR A 302 29.06 0.61 2.20
CA THR A 302 30.19 0.89 1.30
C THR A 302 30.71 2.32 1.45
N GLY A 303 29.90 3.27 1.90
CA GLY A 303 30.24 4.68 1.98
C GLY A 303 30.27 5.41 0.63
N GLU A 304 30.18 4.70 -0.49
CA GLU A 304 30.26 5.25 -1.85
C GLU A 304 29.07 6.16 -2.22
N ILE A 305 27.98 6.07 -1.46
CA ILE A 305 26.80 6.92 -1.69
C ILE A 305 27.07 8.35 -1.18
N LYS A 306 27.87 8.51 -0.11
CA LYS A 306 28.15 9.82 0.50
C LYS A 306 28.75 10.86 -0.46
N PRO A 307 29.72 10.54 -1.34
CA PRO A 307 30.26 11.50 -2.30
C PRO A 307 29.33 11.80 -3.49
N LEU A 308 28.22 11.07 -3.67
CA LEU A 308 27.27 11.27 -4.76
C LEU A 308 26.11 12.22 -4.38
N VAL A 309 26.00 12.57 -3.11
CA VAL A 309 24.99 13.46 -2.54
C VAL A 309 25.66 14.76 -2.09
#